data_597b5fb98338e2e88821e274413e1e60
#
_entry.id   597b5fb98338e2e88821e274413e1e60
#
_cell.length_a   1.000
_cell.length_b   1.000
_cell.length_c   1.000
_cell.angle_alpha   90.00
_cell.angle_beta   90.00
_cell.angle_gamma   90.00
#
_symmetry.space_group_name_H-M   'P 1'
#
loop_
_entity.id
_entity.type
_entity.pdbx_description
1 polymer ?
#
loop_
_entity_poly.entity_id
_entity_poly.type
_entity_poly.pdbx_seq_one_letter_code
_entity_poly.pdbx_strand_id
1 'polypeptide(L)'
;MHAITRDDLSAFAGKAPAFVTLGEAMIRDTPADNERLERTRQVDLSIAGSEYTLAMLLSRFGVPSSFVSRLPDNPYGWMIRDVAREQGIDTKHLVWASKTEPIGRFLYELGRTPRKNVGWYQRKYSTASRLGPGEVDWGNALADCRLLHTSGITFGLAGHSGYDRNYLHETFVEALAALPQDAMVGLDFNYRSTLWSPDRARELMTPLVRDHVDVLITTIEDMAELYGMGCGGYTADQIVRGDITEFSDDDLKSFAAEVLQKFDAKIVAVTIRYPDSFEEHRWESAATDAEGNFFRSPRVNRIVLWDRLGGGDTWNGGFYYGLLTAGFGREGIEKGVLVGDAATRLKQSMMFDLPIVTKAEVQSLLKADMVGGGKRVSR
;
A
#
# COMPACT_ATOMS: atom_id res chain seq x y z
N MET A 1 -5.35 -5.66 -24.71
CA MET A 1 -4.72 -5.84 -23.37
C MET A 1 -3.24 -6.15 -23.60
N HIS A 2 -2.35 -5.22 -23.29
CA HIS A 2 -0.91 -5.45 -23.39
C HIS A 2 -0.48 -6.35 -22.23
N ALA A 3 -0.04 -7.57 -22.55
CA ALA A 3 0.60 -8.43 -21.56
C ALA A 3 1.83 -7.71 -20.99
N ILE A 4 2.16 -7.99 -19.73
CA ILE A 4 3.42 -7.54 -19.11
C ILE A 4 4.56 -8.13 -19.94
N THR A 5 5.31 -7.31 -20.68
CA THR A 5 6.40 -7.76 -21.55
C THR A 5 7.76 -7.46 -20.96
N ARG A 6 8.84 -8.08 -21.48
CA ARG A 6 10.22 -7.72 -21.10
C ARG A 6 10.55 -6.26 -21.46
N ASP A 7 9.96 -5.75 -22.53
CA ASP A 7 10.22 -4.40 -23.05
C ASP A 7 9.65 -3.30 -22.14
N ASP A 8 8.66 -3.61 -21.28
CA ASP A 8 8.10 -2.67 -20.31
C ASP A 8 9.14 -2.10 -19.33
N LEU A 9 10.28 -2.76 -19.18
CA LEU A 9 11.33 -2.39 -18.22
C LEU A 9 12.56 -1.77 -18.88
N SER A 10 12.62 -1.66 -20.20
CA SER A 10 13.77 -1.08 -20.91
C SER A 10 14.04 0.38 -20.47
N ALA A 11 13.00 1.12 -20.13
CA ALA A 11 13.10 2.50 -19.62
C ALA A 11 13.85 2.64 -18.29
N PHE A 12 14.02 1.54 -17.53
CA PHE A 12 14.66 1.54 -16.21
C PHE A 12 16.06 0.91 -16.22
N ALA A 13 16.55 0.42 -17.35
CA ALA A 13 17.82 -0.27 -17.41
C ALA A 13 18.99 0.65 -16.97
N GLY A 14 19.70 0.25 -15.92
CA GLY A 14 20.91 0.92 -15.42
C GLY A 14 20.67 2.27 -14.72
N LYS A 15 19.42 2.60 -14.38
CA LYS A 15 19.07 3.85 -13.68
C LYS A 15 18.98 3.66 -12.15
N ALA A 16 19.11 4.76 -11.42
CA ALA A 16 18.79 4.85 -9.99
C ALA A 16 17.29 4.56 -9.75
N PRO A 17 16.83 4.44 -8.47
CA PRO A 17 15.45 4.11 -8.17
C PRO A 17 14.44 5.03 -8.83
N ALA A 18 13.56 4.45 -9.65
CA ALA A 18 12.44 5.16 -10.28
C ALA A 18 11.23 5.29 -9.33
N PHE A 19 11.17 4.43 -8.32
CA PHE A 19 10.17 4.45 -7.26
C PHE A 19 10.87 4.59 -5.92
N VAL A 20 10.48 5.60 -5.15
CA VAL A 20 11.01 5.85 -3.80
C VAL A 20 9.84 5.95 -2.83
N THR A 21 9.97 5.33 -1.67
CA THR A 21 8.91 5.38 -0.66
C THR A 21 9.47 5.59 0.74
N LEU A 22 8.72 6.34 1.56
CA LEU A 22 9.01 6.67 2.95
C LEU A 22 7.96 6.04 3.86
N GLY A 23 8.39 5.20 4.81
CA GLY A 23 7.46 4.59 5.77
C GLY A 23 8.12 3.74 6.84
N GLU A 24 7.29 2.98 7.57
CA GLU A 24 7.73 2.07 8.61
C GLU A 24 7.74 0.61 8.13
N ALA A 25 8.82 -0.10 8.40
CA ALA A 25 8.84 -1.55 8.41
C ALA A 25 8.83 -2.08 9.84
N MET A 26 7.99 -3.10 10.08
CA MET A 26 7.76 -3.71 11.39
C MET A 26 8.08 -5.20 11.37
N ILE A 27 8.31 -5.74 12.55
CA ILE A 27 8.31 -7.19 12.77
C ILE A 27 6.89 -7.65 13.14
N ARG A 28 6.41 -8.63 12.41
CA ARG A 28 5.17 -9.35 12.70
C ARG A 28 5.49 -10.68 13.36
N ASP A 29 4.86 -10.93 14.50
CA ASP A 29 4.88 -12.20 15.22
C ASP A 29 3.54 -12.92 14.99
N THR A 30 3.57 -14.12 14.43
CA THR A 30 2.34 -14.90 14.18
C THR A 30 2.47 -16.28 14.79
N PRO A 31 1.54 -16.73 15.65
CA PRO A 31 1.53 -18.11 16.12
C PRO A 31 1.44 -19.09 14.97
N ALA A 32 2.25 -20.15 15.02
CA ALA A 32 2.16 -21.21 14.05
C ALA A 32 0.77 -21.93 14.12
N ASP A 33 0.35 -22.52 13.02
CA ASP A 33 -0.84 -23.40 12.95
C ASP A 33 -2.15 -22.76 13.44
N ASN A 34 -2.29 -21.44 13.37
CA ASN A 34 -3.44 -20.67 13.87
C ASN A 34 -3.71 -20.89 15.37
N GLU A 35 -2.67 -21.16 16.15
CA GLU A 35 -2.78 -21.33 17.59
C GLU A 35 -3.11 -19.99 18.27
N ARG A 36 -3.60 -20.07 19.52
CA ARG A 36 -3.81 -18.90 20.37
C ARG A 36 -2.48 -18.35 20.89
N LEU A 37 -2.31 -17.05 20.91
CA LEU A 37 -1.11 -16.39 21.46
C LEU A 37 -0.85 -16.74 22.94
N GLU A 38 -1.90 -16.85 23.74
CA GLU A 38 -1.77 -17.21 25.16
C GLU A 38 -1.26 -18.65 25.38
N ARG A 39 -1.36 -19.50 24.38
CA ARG A 39 -0.97 -20.90 24.46
C ARG A 39 0.33 -21.22 23.73
N THR A 40 0.59 -20.56 22.60
CA THR A 40 1.75 -20.84 21.76
C THR A 40 3.07 -20.66 22.51
N ARG A 41 4.08 -21.42 22.11
CA ARG A 41 5.47 -21.29 22.56
C ARG A 41 6.40 -20.93 21.40
N GLN A 42 5.84 -20.81 20.21
CA GLN A 42 6.56 -20.51 18.98
C GLN A 42 5.77 -19.50 18.15
N VAL A 43 6.46 -18.53 17.61
CA VAL A 43 5.92 -17.59 16.64
C VAL A 43 6.81 -17.53 15.39
N ASP A 44 6.19 -17.42 14.24
CA ASP A 44 6.89 -17.09 13.00
C ASP A 44 7.11 -15.60 12.92
N LEU A 45 8.35 -15.21 12.65
CA LEU A 45 8.73 -13.81 12.42
C LEU A 45 8.63 -13.50 10.93
N SER A 46 7.96 -12.39 10.61
CA SER A 46 7.92 -11.86 9.26
C SER A 46 8.04 -10.34 9.27
N ILE A 47 8.27 -9.76 8.11
CA ILE A 47 8.30 -8.31 7.95
C ILE A 47 6.97 -7.84 7.41
N ALA A 48 6.51 -6.70 7.90
CA ALA A 48 5.33 -6.00 7.42
C ALA A 48 5.62 -4.49 7.33
N GLY A 49 4.86 -3.81 6.52
CA GLY A 49 4.96 -2.37 6.32
C GLY A 49 4.29 -2.01 5.00
N SER A 50 3.43 -1.01 5.00
CA SER A 50 2.69 -0.60 3.80
C SER A 50 3.65 -0.28 2.66
N GLU A 51 4.50 0.69 2.86
CA GLU A 51 5.46 1.19 1.90
C GLU A 51 6.52 0.15 1.52
N TYR A 52 6.91 -0.68 2.50
CA TYR A 52 7.87 -1.77 2.27
C TYR A 52 7.29 -2.87 1.36
N THR A 53 6.04 -3.28 1.61
CA THR A 53 5.29 -4.26 0.81
C THR A 53 5.16 -3.80 -0.64
N LEU A 54 4.84 -2.53 -0.83
CA LEU A 54 4.67 -1.88 -2.13
C LEU A 54 6.00 -1.82 -2.90
N ALA A 55 7.09 -1.36 -2.25
CA ALA A 55 8.42 -1.35 -2.83
C ALA A 55 8.90 -2.75 -3.23
N MET A 56 8.55 -3.76 -2.43
CA MET A 56 8.89 -5.15 -2.72
C MET A 56 8.21 -5.64 -4.00
N LEU A 57 6.92 -5.43 -4.18
CA LEU A 57 6.23 -5.87 -5.39
C LEU A 57 6.82 -5.21 -6.63
N LEU A 58 7.03 -3.90 -6.59
CA LEU A 58 7.62 -3.15 -7.69
C LEU A 58 9.02 -3.65 -8.05
N SER A 59 9.88 -3.85 -7.05
CA SER A 59 11.23 -4.39 -7.26
C SER A 59 11.20 -5.79 -7.86
N ARG A 60 10.34 -6.70 -7.36
CA ARG A 60 10.14 -8.05 -7.93
C ARG A 60 9.63 -8.00 -9.37
N PHE A 61 8.88 -6.97 -9.73
CA PHE A 61 8.43 -6.74 -11.10
C PHE A 61 9.47 -6.03 -11.97
N GLY A 62 10.65 -5.71 -11.41
CA GLY A 62 11.79 -5.15 -12.11
C GLY A 62 11.79 -3.63 -12.21
N VAL A 63 10.95 -2.93 -11.46
CA VAL A 63 11.03 -1.48 -11.30
C VAL A 63 12.06 -1.17 -10.22
N PRO A 64 13.14 -0.42 -10.52
CA PRO A 64 14.11 -0.01 -9.51
C PRO A 64 13.42 0.77 -8.39
N SER A 65 13.46 0.21 -7.18
CA SER A 65 12.72 0.73 -6.04
C SER A 65 13.64 0.97 -4.85
N SER A 66 13.41 2.03 -4.09
CA SER A 66 14.10 2.36 -2.85
C SER A 66 13.12 2.51 -1.69
N PHE A 67 13.52 2.02 -0.53
CA PHE A 67 12.78 2.18 0.71
C PHE A 67 13.56 3.06 1.68
N VAL A 68 12.97 4.17 2.08
CA VAL A 68 13.50 5.12 3.06
C VAL A 68 12.79 4.91 4.39
N SER A 69 13.56 4.68 5.42
CA SER A 69 13.07 4.48 6.78
C SER A 69 14.20 4.69 7.79
N ARG A 70 13.84 4.69 9.08
CA ARG A 70 14.83 4.70 10.16
C ARG A 70 14.73 3.38 10.93
N LEU A 71 15.81 2.65 11.03
CA LEU A 71 15.89 1.31 11.63
C LEU A 71 16.93 1.28 12.76
N PRO A 72 16.70 0.48 13.82
CA PRO A 72 17.70 0.27 14.85
C PRO A 72 18.87 -0.57 14.30
N ASP A 73 20.10 -0.25 14.68
CA ASP A 73 21.30 -1.01 14.32
C ASP A 73 21.43 -2.29 15.15
N ASN A 74 20.50 -3.22 14.92
CA ASN A 74 20.41 -4.49 15.64
C ASN A 74 19.85 -5.60 14.70
N PRO A 75 19.78 -6.87 15.17
CA PRO A 75 19.31 -7.98 14.32
C PRO A 75 17.94 -7.77 13.65
N TYR A 76 16.99 -7.07 14.24
CA TYR A 76 15.71 -6.78 13.60
C TYR A 76 15.85 -5.79 12.43
N GLY A 77 16.62 -4.70 12.64
CA GLY A 77 16.89 -3.75 11.56
C GLY A 77 17.69 -4.40 10.41
N TRP A 78 18.64 -5.28 10.74
CA TRP A 78 19.43 -6.02 9.74
C TRP A 78 18.54 -6.99 8.96
N MET A 79 17.62 -7.73 9.63
CA MET A 79 16.67 -8.61 8.98
C MET A 79 15.81 -7.85 7.95
N ILE A 80 15.27 -6.69 8.30
CA ILE A 80 14.48 -5.85 7.39
C ILE A 80 15.31 -5.42 6.19
N ARG A 81 16.54 -4.91 6.41
CA ARG A 81 17.47 -4.52 5.34
C ARG A 81 17.82 -5.69 4.42
N ASP A 82 18.14 -6.84 4.99
CA ASP A 82 18.65 -7.97 4.22
C ASP A 82 17.54 -8.59 3.36
N VAL A 83 16.33 -8.72 3.88
CA VAL A 83 15.16 -9.14 3.08
C VAL A 83 14.84 -8.12 1.97
N ALA A 84 14.97 -6.81 2.23
CA ALA A 84 14.83 -5.80 1.18
C ALA A 84 15.84 -6.02 0.05
N ARG A 85 17.11 -6.21 0.39
CA ARG A 85 18.20 -6.45 -0.57
C ARG A 85 18.03 -7.74 -1.37
N GLU A 86 17.60 -8.82 -0.72
CA GLU A 86 17.28 -10.09 -1.40
C GLU A 86 16.23 -9.91 -2.49
N GLN A 87 15.32 -8.97 -2.31
CA GLN A 87 14.27 -8.64 -3.26
C GLN A 87 14.65 -7.50 -4.23
N GLY A 88 15.90 -7.00 -4.16
CA GLY A 88 16.40 -5.97 -5.07
C GLY A 88 15.99 -4.54 -4.71
N ILE A 89 15.46 -4.30 -3.52
CA ILE A 89 15.15 -2.94 -3.05
C ILE A 89 16.44 -2.22 -2.67
N ASP A 90 16.63 -1.00 -3.15
CA ASP A 90 17.75 -0.14 -2.71
C ASP A 90 17.53 0.30 -1.26
N THR A 91 18.54 0.03 -0.43
CA THR A 91 18.54 0.31 1.01
C THR A 91 19.61 1.33 1.43
N LYS A 92 20.20 2.06 0.46
CA LYS A 92 21.27 3.02 0.74
C LYS A 92 20.83 4.20 1.61
N HIS A 93 19.53 4.53 1.53
CA HIS A 93 18.92 5.66 2.23
C HIS A 93 18.21 5.26 3.53
N LEU A 94 18.50 4.03 4.06
CA LEU A 94 18.09 3.67 5.41
C LEU A 94 18.92 4.43 6.44
N VAL A 95 18.25 5.12 7.35
CA VAL A 95 18.86 5.82 8.48
C VAL A 95 19.03 4.85 9.64
N TRP A 96 20.24 4.72 10.16
CA TRP A 96 20.55 3.82 11.26
C TRP A 96 20.52 4.55 12.60
N ALA A 97 19.70 4.03 13.50
CA ALA A 97 19.55 4.53 14.85
C ALA A 97 20.36 3.68 15.87
N SER A 98 20.35 4.11 17.13
CA SER A 98 20.93 3.32 18.21
C SER A 98 20.36 1.90 18.24
N LYS A 99 21.21 0.92 18.55
CA LYS A 99 20.83 -0.50 18.69
C LYS A 99 19.75 -0.76 19.74
N THR A 100 19.55 0.16 20.68
CA THR A 100 18.56 0.05 21.75
C THR A 100 17.23 0.69 21.44
N GLU A 101 17.12 1.40 20.32
CA GLU A 101 15.82 1.97 19.92
C GLU A 101 14.85 0.87 19.51
N PRO A 102 13.54 1.03 19.84
CA PRO A 102 12.56 -0.01 19.58
C PRO A 102 12.17 -0.07 18.10
N ILE A 103 12.16 -1.27 17.54
CA ILE A 103 11.48 -1.54 16.25
C ILE A 103 9.96 -1.61 16.47
N GLY A 104 9.18 -1.16 15.48
CA GLY A 104 7.76 -1.42 15.47
C GLY A 104 7.48 -2.93 15.37
N ARG A 105 6.57 -3.43 16.19
CA ARG A 105 6.15 -4.85 16.18
C ARG A 105 4.65 -4.96 16.29
N PHE A 106 4.11 -6.07 15.81
CA PHE A 106 2.76 -6.47 16.14
C PHE A 106 2.63 -8.00 16.20
N LEU A 107 1.79 -8.42 17.12
CA LEU A 107 1.36 -9.79 17.27
C LEU A 107 0.10 -9.97 16.43
N TYR A 108 0.04 -10.98 15.57
CA TYR A 108 -1.12 -11.22 14.74
C TYR A 108 -1.60 -12.66 14.83
N GLU A 109 -2.74 -12.82 15.47
CA GLU A 109 -3.42 -14.11 15.60
C GLU A 109 -4.41 -14.29 14.46
N LEU A 110 -4.18 -15.30 13.63
CA LEU A 110 -5.11 -15.68 12.57
C LEU A 110 -6.30 -16.44 13.18
N GLY A 111 -7.49 -15.91 12.95
CA GLY A 111 -8.73 -16.55 13.30
C GLY A 111 -9.21 -17.48 12.18
N ARG A 112 -10.08 -18.43 12.57
CA ARG A 112 -10.91 -19.22 11.66
C ARG A 112 -12.35 -19.05 12.11
N THR A 113 -13.28 -19.00 11.16
CA THR A 113 -14.71 -18.84 11.47
C THR A 113 -15.17 -19.76 12.61
N PRO A 114 -15.82 -19.25 13.67
CA PRO A 114 -16.33 -17.88 13.86
C PRO A 114 -15.33 -16.89 14.53
N ARG A 115 -14.09 -17.29 14.72
CA ARG A 115 -13.06 -16.50 15.40
C ARG A 115 -12.44 -15.47 14.45
N LYS A 116 -12.41 -14.18 14.87
CA LYS A 116 -11.80 -13.10 14.12
C LYS A 116 -10.28 -13.16 14.17
N ASN A 117 -9.62 -12.59 13.14
CA ASN A 117 -8.22 -12.22 13.23
C ASN A 117 -8.05 -11.09 14.24
N VAL A 118 -6.97 -11.11 15.01
CA VAL A 118 -6.68 -10.08 16.02
C VAL A 118 -5.23 -9.64 15.92
N GLY A 119 -5.01 -8.33 15.90
CA GLY A 119 -3.68 -7.71 15.89
C GLY A 119 -3.44 -6.84 17.12
N TRP A 120 -2.30 -6.99 17.76
CA TRP A 120 -1.86 -6.14 18.88
C TRP A 120 -0.57 -5.42 18.51
N TYR A 121 -0.66 -4.12 18.28
CA TYR A 121 0.43 -3.29 17.80
C TYR A 121 1.27 -2.71 18.94
N GLN A 122 2.58 -2.86 18.81
CA GLN A 122 3.60 -2.30 19.69
C GLN A 122 4.53 -1.42 18.84
N ARG A 123 4.03 -0.26 18.42
CA ARG A 123 4.73 0.65 17.50
C ARG A 123 4.84 2.08 18.04
N LYS A 124 4.31 2.33 19.23
CA LYS A 124 4.49 3.62 19.90
C LYS A 124 5.97 3.86 20.16
N TYR A 125 6.47 5.02 19.74
CA TYR A 125 7.88 5.39 19.82
C TYR A 125 8.84 4.49 19.01
N SER A 126 8.36 3.83 17.99
CA SER A 126 9.23 3.04 17.10
C SER A 126 10.32 3.93 16.50
N THR A 127 11.44 3.32 16.14
CA THR A 127 12.56 4.00 15.50
C THR A 127 12.13 4.77 14.25
N ALA A 128 11.28 4.17 13.41
CA ALA A 128 10.76 4.81 12.21
C ALA A 128 9.99 6.10 12.48
N SER A 129 9.18 6.13 13.58
CA SER A 129 8.40 7.33 13.95
C SER A 129 9.26 8.54 14.33
N ARG A 130 10.58 8.34 14.50
CA ARG A 130 11.55 9.37 14.89
C ARG A 130 12.41 9.88 13.74
N LEU A 131 12.20 9.38 12.52
CA LEU A 131 12.92 9.89 11.36
C LEU A 131 12.57 11.36 11.16
N GLY A 132 13.58 12.21 11.29
CA GLY A 132 13.42 13.66 11.31
C GLY A 132 14.03 14.36 10.09
N PRO A 133 13.71 15.63 9.91
CA PRO A 133 14.31 16.46 8.89
C PRO A 133 15.85 16.48 8.96
N GLY A 134 16.49 16.47 7.78
CA GLY A 134 17.95 16.50 7.63
C GLY A 134 18.66 15.15 7.82
N GLU A 135 17.93 14.06 8.15
CA GLU A 135 18.53 12.73 8.30
C GLU A 135 18.69 11.99 6.96
N VAL A 136 17.97 12.41 5.90
CA VAL A 136 18.01 11.77 4.58
C VAL A 136 18.60 12.73 3.54
N ASP A 137 19.54 12.26 2.74
CA ASP A 137 20.01 12.96 1.54
C ASP A 137 18.99 12.77 0.40
N TRP A 138 17.93 13.57 0.42
CA TRP A 138 16.85 13.51 -0.56
C TRP A 138 17.30 13.83 -1.98
N GLY A 139 18.31 14.72 -2.17
CA GLY A 139 18.84 15.00 -3.49
C GLY A 139 19.40 13.77 -4.18
N ASN A 140 20.08 12.90 -3.41
CA ASN A 140 20.61 11.64 -3.91
C ASN A 140 19.54 10.54 -3.98
N ALA A 141 18.65 10.46 -2.98
CA ALA A 141 17.60 9.45 -2.93
C ALA A 141 16.59 9.59 -4.07
N LEU A 142 16.33 10.80 -4.53
CA LEU A 142 15.31 11.13 -5.53
C LEU A 142 15.87 11.47 -6.91
N ALA A 143 17.18 11.34 -7.15
CA ALA A 143 17.84 11.82 -8.37
C ALA A 143 17.18 11.34 -9.69
N ASP A 144 16.70 10.11 -9.76
CA ASP A 144 16.00 9.52 -10.92
C ASP A 144 14.54 9.13 -10.58
N CYS A 145 14.00 9.65 -9.46
CA CYS A 145 12.67 9.31 -9.01
C CYS A 145 11.61 9.78 -10.01
N ARG A 146 10.69 8.88 -10.34
CA ARG A 146 9.50 9.16 -11.16
C ARG A 146 8.21 9.13 -10.35
N LEU A 147 8.24 8.44 -9.19
CA LEU A 147 7.12 8.37 -8.27
C LEU A 147 7.63 8.25 -6.84
N LEU A 148 7.35 9.27 -6.03
CA LEU A 148 7.55 9.27 -4.57
C LEU A 148 6.24 8.85 -3.90
N HIS A 149 6.30 7.94 -2.94
CA HIS A 149 5.10 7.46 -2.22
C HIS A 149 5.26 7.47 -0.72
N THR A 150 4.15 7.71 -0.03
CA THR A 150 3.96 7.48 1.40
C THR A 150 2.48 7.20 1.71
N SER A 151 2.15 6.93 2.96
CA SER A 151 0.77 6.71 3.39
C SER A 151 0.38 7.47 4.65
N GLY A 152 -0.92 7.57 4.91
CA GLY A 152 -1.44 8.15 6.13
C GLY A 152 -1.04 7.37 7.39
N ILE A 153 -0.71 6.08 7.28
CA ILE A 153 -0.11 5.34 8.40
C ILE A 153 1.19 6.01 8.87
N THR A 154 2.06 6.38 7.93
CA THR A 154 3.36 6.98 8.23
C THR A 154 3.20 8.28 9.01
N PHE A 155 2.30 9.16 8.61
CA PHE A 155 2.04 10.39 9.35
C PHE A 155 1.33 10.16 10.70
N GLY A 156 0.45 9.17 10.76
CA GLY A 156 -0.22 8.78 11.99
C GLY A 156 0.72 8.26 13.08
N LEU A 157 1.88 7.71 12.70
CA LEU A 157 2.88 7.21 13.64
C LEU A 157 3.39 8.30 14.58
N ALA A 158 3.72 9.48 14.07
CA ALA A 158 4.24 10.57 14.89
C ALA A 158 3.19 11.05 15.89
N GLY A 159 1.91 11.19 15.49
CA GLY A 159 0.81 11.53 16.37
C GLY A 159 0.58 10.49 17.47
N HIS A 160 0.63 9.20 17.13
CA HIS A 160 0.52 8.10 18.07
C HIS A 160 1.71 8.02 19.04
N SER A 161 2.89 8.41 18.60
CA SER A 161 4.09 8.47 19.43
C SER A 161 4.05 9.56 20.51
N GLY A 162 3.12 10.48 20.45
CA GLY A 162 2.95 11.55 21.41
C GLY A 162 4.01 12.66 21.32
N TYR A 163 4.58 12.84 20.11
CA TYR A 163 5.46 13.97 19.83
C TYR A 163 4.63 15.22 19.49
N ASP A 164 5.09 16.39 19.93
CA ASP A 164 4.45 17.68 19.62
C ASP A 164 4.56 18.04 18.14
N ARG A 165 5.60 17.51 17.46
CA ARG A 165 5.88 17.70 16.04
C ARG A 165 5.73 16.39 15.27
N ASN A 166 5.24 16.46 14.03
CA ASN A 166 5.20 15.32 13.15
C ASN A 166 6.46 15.27 12.27
N TYR A 167 7.51 14.65 12.79
CA TYR A 167 8.80 14.54 12.09
C TYR A 167 8.70 13.86 10.74
N LEU A 168 7.88 12.81 10.61
CA LEU A 168 7.70 12.10 9.34
C LEU A 168 7.02 12.98 8.27
N HIS A 169 6.07 13.82 8.69
CA HIS A 169 5.47 14.81 7.79
C HIS A 169 6.50 15.85 7.36
N GLU A 170 7.27 16.41 8.27
CA GLU A 170 8.31 17.40 7.97
C GLU A 170 9.39 16.80 7.06
N THR A 171 9.81 15.56 7.31
CA THR A 171 10.76 14.82 6.46
C THR A 171 10.20 14.57 5.06
N PHE A 172 8.89 14.30 4.94
CA PHE A 172 8.25 14.16 3.64
C PHE A 172 8.18 15.49 2.88
N VAL A 173 7.93 16.60 3.58
CA VAL A 173 7.98 17.96 2.98
C VAL A 173 9.38 18.29 2.45
N GLU A 174 10.45 17.87 3.14
CA GLU A 174 11.81 17.96 2.61
C GLU A 174 12.00 17.14 1.33
N ALA A 175 11.44 15.91 1.30
CA ALA A 175 11.49 15.08 0.10
C ALA A 175 10.78 15.75 -1.09
N LEU A 176 9.61 16.36 -0.86
CA LEU A 176 8.88 17.12 -1.89
C LEU A 176 9.71 18.27 -2.45
N ALA A 177 10.47 18.98 -1.62
CA ALA A 177 11.32 20.06 -2.06
C ALA A 177 12.53 19.62 -2.91
N ALA A 178 12.93 18.35 -2.79
CA ALA A 178 14.03 17.76 -3.56
C ALA A 178 13.55 16.92 -4.76
N LEU A 179 12.24 16.81 -4.96
CA LEU A 179 11.67 15.94 -5.99
C LEU A 179 11.92 16.51 -7.40
N PRO A 180 12.33 15.68 -8.39
CA PRO A 180 12.40 16.11 -9.79
C PRO A 180 11.06 16.65 -10.29
N GLN A 181 11.12 17.68 -11.15
CA GLN A 181 9.93 18.40 -11.62
C GLN A 181 8.90 17.51 -12.33
N ASP A 182 9.37 16.47 -13.03
CA ASP A 182 8.53 15.54 -13.79
C ASP A 182 8.10 14.30 -12.95
N ALA A 183 8.52 14.22 -11.70
CA ALA A 183 8.13 13.13 -10.82
C ALA A 183 6.73 13.34 -10.27
N MET A 184 6.02 12.25 -10.03
CA MET A 184 4.69 12.25 -9.44
C MET A 184 4.76 11.93 -7.95
N VAL A 185 3.81 12.43 -7.20
CA VAL A 185 3.63 12.11 -5.78
C VAL A 185 2.41 11.23 -5.63
N GLY A 186 2.59 10.05 -5.05
CA GLY A 186 1.53 9.13 -4.69
C GLY A 186 1.29 9.06 -3.19
N LEU A 187 0.03 8.96 -2.79
CA LEU A 187 -0.33 8.79 -1.39
C LEU A 187 -1.53 7.84 -1.25
N ASP A 188 -1.45 6.93 -0.28
CA ASP A 188 -2.58 6.15 0.19
C ASP A 188 -3.10 6.74 1.51
N PHE A 189 -4.38 7.10 1.57
CA PHE A 189 -4.97 7.59 2.83
C PHE A 189 -4.77 6.61 3.96
N ASN A 190 -5.02 5.33 3.71
CA ASN A 190 -4.72 4.23 4.62
C ASN A 190 -4.95 4.58 6.10
N TYR A 191 -6.12 5.18 6.38
CA TYR A 191 -6.45 5.73 7.69
C TYR A 191 -6.51 4.62 8.74
N ARG A 192 -6.01 4.92 9.92
CA ARG A 192 -6.03 4.01 11.08
C ARG A 192 -6.44 4.76 12.34
N SER A 193 -7.69 4.59 12.76
CA SER A 193 -8.23 5.22 14.00
C SER A 193 -7.44 4.87 15.26
N THR A 194 -6.68 3.78 15.25
CA THR A 194 -5.77 3.41 16.35
C THR A 194 -4.51 4.28 16.44
N LEU A 195 -4.17 5.03 15.40
CA LEU A 195 -2.99 5.91 15.36
C LEU A 195 -3.35 7.36 15.67
N TRP A 196 -4.43 7.86 15.12
CA TRP A 196 -4.84 9.26 15.25
C TRP A 196 -6.34 9.46 15.05
N SER A 197 -6.85 10.60 15.49
CA SER A 197 -8.26 10.95 15.32
C SER A 197 -8.54 11.39 13.86
N PRO A 198 -9.80 11.28 13.39
CA PRO A 198 -10.19 11.80 12.07
C PRO A 198 -9.89 13.29 11.89
N ASP A 199 -10.09 14.11 12.94
CA ASP A 199 -9.81 15.55 12.90
C ASP A 199 -8.33 15.82 12.66
N ARG A 200 -7.45 15.13 13.39
CA ARG A 200 -6.01 15.30 13.22
C ARG A 200 -5.53 14.79 11.87
N ALA A 201 -6.09 13.69 11.39
CA ALA A 201 -5.80 13.18 10.06
C ALA A 201 -6.19 14.21 8.96
N ARG A 202 -7.40 14.77 9.05
CA ARG A 202 -7.85 15.81 8.11
C ARG A 202 -6.99 17.07 8.16
N GLU A 203 -6.68 17.55 9.36
CA GLU A 203 -5.88 18.76 9.55
C GLU A 203 -4.54 18.67 8.82
N LEU A 204 -3.88 17.53 8.90
CA LEU A 204 -2.55 17.34 8.33
C LEU A 204 -2.61 16.89 6.86
N MET A 205 -3.44 15.91 6.54
CA MET A 205 -3.42 15.28 5.22
C MET A 205 -4.16 16.10 4.15
N THR A 206 -5.24 16.83 4.51
CA THR A 206 -6.00 17.58 3.49
C THR A 206 -5.16 18.60 2.75
N PRO A 207 -4.41 19.51 3.40
CA PRO A 207 -3.56 20.44 2.67
C PRO A 207 -2.43 19.73 1.92
N LEU A 208 -1.78 18.75 2.54
CA LEU A 208 -0.71 17.98 1.90
C LEU A 208 -1.17 17.33 0.59
N VAL A 209 -2.35 16.68 0.62
CA VAL A 209 -2.89 15.99 -0.56
C VAL A 209 -3.25 16.98 -1.65
N ARG A 210 -3.93 18.08 -1.32
CA ARG A 210 -4.33 19.11 -2.30
C ARG A 210 -3.18 19.81 -2.96
N ASP A 211 -2.11 20.08 -2.19
CA ASP A 211 -1.01 20.90 -2.65
C ASP A 211 0.09 20.10 -3.37
N HIS A 212 0.17 18.77 -3.12
CA HIS A 212 1.34 17.99 -3.53
C HIS A 212 1.06 16.62 -4.12
N VAL A 213 -0.15 16.02 -3.97
CA VAL A 213 -0.39 14.63 -4.38
C VAL A 213 -1.04 14.55 -5.75
N ASP A 214 -0.36 13.88 -6.67
CA ASP A 214 -0.84 13.63 -8.04
C ASP A 214 -1.71 12.37 -8.12
N VAL A 215 -1.31 11.29 -7.42
CA VAL A 215 -1.97 9.98 -7.44
C VAL A 215 -2.47 9.65 -6.05
N LEU A 216 -3.77 9.79 -5.85
CA LEU A 216 -4.41 9.51 -4.58
C LEU A 216 -5.04 8.12 -4.59
N ILE A 217 -4.61 7.27 -3.66
CA ILE A 217 -5.23 5.96 -3.40
C ILE A 217 -6.03 6.07 -2.11
N THR A 218 -7.22 5.49 -2.10
CA THR A 218 -8.09 5.49 -0.93
C THR A 218 -9.06 4.30 -0.94
N THR A 219 -9.81 4.15 0.13
CA THR A 219 -10.98 3.29 0.19
C THR A 219 -12.25 4.14 0.31
N ILE A 220 -13.40 3.56 0.00
CA ILE A 220 -14.68 4.24 0.24
C ILE A 220 -14.86 4.48 1.74
N GLU A 221 -14.42 3.53 2.56
CA GLU A 221 -14.47 3.61 4.01
C GLU A 221 -13.62 4.76 4.58
N ASP A 222 -12.39 4.97 4.07
CA ASP A 222 -11.54 6.09 4.51
C ASP A 222 -12.21 7.44 4.21
N MET A 223 -12.80 7.58 3.02
CA MET A 223 -13.51 8.81 2.65
C MET A 223 -14.80 9.01 3.46
N ALA A 224 -15.50 7.94 3.78
CA ALA A 224 -16.67 7.99 4.64
C ALA A 224 -16.30 8.39 6.07
N GLU A 225 -15.28 7.77 6.66
CA GLU A 225 -14.85 8.03 8.04
C GLU A 225 -14.20 9.40 8.19
N LEU A 226 -13.34 9.80 7.25
CA LEU A 226 -12.64 11.08 7.34
C LEU A 226 -13.48 12.27 6.87
N TYR A 227 -14.28 12.13 5.83
CA TYR A 227 -14.92 13.27 5.18
C TYR A 227 -16.43 13.18 5.09
N GLY A 228 -17.05 12.13 5.64
CA GLY A 228 -18.50 11.94 5.61
C GLY A 228 -19.06 11.67 4.22
N MET A 229 -18.23 11.21 3.28
CA MET A 229 -18.66 10.96 1.90
C MET A 229 -19.46 9.67 1.79
N GLY A 230 -20.60 9.73 1.14
CA GLY A 230 -21.41 8.57 0.75
C GLY A 230 -21.01 8.05 -0.63
N CYS A 231 -21.52 6.88 -1.02
CA CYS A 231 -21.34 6.32 -2.36
C CYS A 231 -22.53 5.45 -2.72
N GLY A 232 -23.05 5.56 -3.95
CA GLY A 232 -24.09 4.67 -4.49
C GLY A 232 -25.38 4.64 -3.68
N GLY A 233 -25.78 5.77 -3.10
CA GLY A 233 -26.96 5.86 -2.24
C GLY A 233 -26.73 5.41 -0.78
N TYR A 234 -25.59 4.85 -0.46
CA TYR A 234 -25.19 4.56 0.93
C TYR A 234 -24.65 5.80 1.62
N THR A 235 -25.09 6.04 2.84
CA THR A 235 -24.53 7.10 3.68
C THR A 235 -23.15 6.71 4.22
N ALA A 236 -22.35 7.69 4.66
CA ALA A 236 -21.07 7.45 5.30
C ALA A 236 -21.18 6.47 6.48
N ASP A 237 -22.19 6.62 7.33
CA ASP A 237 -22.43 5.73 8.47
C ASP A 237 -22.70 4.27 8.06
N GLN A 238 -23.42 4.05 6.95
CA GLN A 238 -23.66 2.70 6.44
C GLN A 238 -22.37 2.07 5.90
N ILE A 239 -21.56 2.87 5.20
CA ILE A 239 -20.27 2.43 4.66
C ILE A 239 -19.33 2.04 5.79
N VAL A 240 -19.16 2.89 6.81
CA VAL A 240 -18.27 2.62 7.96
C VAL A 240 -18.72 1.37 8.75
N ARG A 241 -20.03 1.11 8.81
CA ARG A 241 -20.56 -0.12 9.44
C ARG A 241 -20.41 -1.37 8.57
N GLY A 242 -20.07 -1.22 7.29
CA GLY A 242 -20.03 -2.33 6.33
C GLY A 242 -21.41 -2.75 5.82
N ASP A 243 -22.43 -1.91 5.97
CA ASP A 243 -23.80 -2.14 5.50
C ASP A 243 -23.93 -1.83 4.00
N ILE A 244 -23.00 -2.35 3.19
CA ILE A 244 -22.91 -2.18 1.75
C ILE A 244 -22.96 -3.52 1.04
N THR A 245 -23.54 -3.57 -0.14
CA THR A 245 -23.66 -4.82 -0.91
C THR A 245 -22.95 -4.77 -2.24
N GLU A 246 -23.13 -3.73 -3.01
CA GLU A 246 -22.53 -3.57 -4.34
C GLU A 246 -22.64 -2.10 -4.78
N PHE A 247 -21.71 -1.68 -5.66
CA PHE A 247 -21.74 -0.39 -6.34
C PHE A 247 -21.82 -0.60 -7.85
N SER A 248 -22.57 0.28 -8.55
CA SER A 248 -22.54 0.35 -10.00
C SER A 248 -21.28 1.06 -10.51
N ASP A 249 -21.03 1.00 -11.81
CA ASP A 249 -19.91 1.75 -12.42
C ASP A 249 -20.15 3.26 -12.29
N ASP A 250 -21.40 3.71 -12.40
CA ASP A 250 -21.75 5.13 -12.25
C ASP A 250 -21.57 5.62 -10.82
N ASP A 251 -21.85 4.78 -9.82
CA ASP A 251 -21.60 5.10 -8.41
C ASP A 251 -20.12 5.34 -8.15
N LEU A 252 -19.27 4.42 -8.61
CA LEU A 252 -17.81 4.50 -8.41
C LEU A 252 -17.20 5.63 -9.21
N LYS A 253 -17.68 5.87 -10.43
CA LYS A 253 -17.24 6.97 -11.27
C LYS A 253 -17.58 8.32 -10.64
N SER A 254 -18.80 8.47 -10.14
CA SER A 254 -19.25 9.69 -9.46
C SER A 254 -18.47 9.93 -8.17
N PHE A 255 -18.30 8.89 -7.36
CA PHE A 255 -17.51 8.96 -6.13
C PHE A 255 -16.05 9.35 -6.39
N ALA A 256 -15.40 8.70 -7.34
CA ALA A 256 -14.00 9.01 -7.67
C ALA A 256 -13.83 10.41 -8.24
N ALA A 257 -14.80 10.91 -9.02
CA ALA A 257 -14.82 12.28 -9.52
C ALA A 257 -14.98 13.31 -8.38
N GLU A 258 -15.82 13.02 -7.38
CA GLU A 258 -15.95 13.87 -6.19
C GLU A 258 -14.64 13.93 -5.39
N VAL A 259 -13.95 12.79 -5.23
CA VAL A 259 -12.63 12.73 -4.57
C VAL A 259 -11.59 13.53 -5.37
N LEU A 260 -11.55 13.39 -6.71
CA LEU A 260 -10.67 14.19 -7.57
C LEU A 260 -10.88 15.68 -7.35
N GLN A 261 -12.13 16.13 -7.41
CA GLN A 261 -12.49 17.55 -7.22
C GLN A 261 -12.12 18.06 -5.82
N LYS A 262 -12.34 17.22 -4.80
CA LYS A 262 -12.06 17.58 -3.40
C LYS A 262 -10.58 17.84 -3.15
N PHE A 263 -9.71 17.04 -3.77
CA PHE A 263 -8.28 17.03 -3.48
C PHE A 263 -7.41 17.58 -4.61
N ASP A 264 -7.98 17.96 -5.73
CA ASP A 264 -7.25 18.44 -6.92
C ASP A 264 -6.17 17.46 -7.41
N ALA A 265 -6.42 16.16 -7.21
CA ALA A 265 -5.49 15.11 -7.64
C ALA A 265 -5.61 14.86 -9.16
N LYS A 266 -4.52 14.37 -9.79
CA LYS A 266 -4.54 13.99 -11.22
C LYS A 266 -5.20 12.63 -11.45
N ILE A 267 -4.96 11.70 -10.53
CA ILE A 267 -5.49 10.32 -10.58
C ILE A 267 -6.01 9.95 -9.20
N VAL A 268 -7.22 9.39 -9.15
CA VAL A 268 -7.79 8.78 -7.95
C VAL A 268 -8.02 7.30 -8.20
N ALA A 269 -7.57 6.47 -7.27
CA ALA A 269 -7.83 5.04 -7.27
C ALA A 269 -8.52 4.63 -5.96
N VAL A 270 -9.52 3.76 -6.09
CA VAL A 270 -10.35 3.30 -4.98
C VAL A 270 -10.35 1.80 -4.93
N THR A 271 -10.02 1.23 -3.77
CA THR A 271 -10.18 -0.18 -3.49
C THR A 271 -11.40 -0.43 -2.64
N ILE A 272 -12.13 -1.49 -2.92
CA ILE A 272 -13.40 -1.83 -2.28
C ILE A 272 -13.34 -3.27 -1.82
N ARG A 273 -13.73 -3.49 -0.59
CA ARG A 273 -13.77 -4.81 0.00
C ARG A 273 -15.16 -5.08 0.58
N TYR A 274 -15.77 -6.17 0.16
CA TYR A 274 -17.02 -6.65 0.71
C TYR A 274 -16.73 -7.88 1.58
N PRO A 275 -16.81 -7.77 2.91
CA PRO A 275 -16.51 -8.89 3.80
C PRO A 275 -17.67 -9.90 3.78
N ASP A 276 -17.48 -11.04 3.11
CA ASP A 276 -18.46 -12.12 3.10
C ASP A 276 -18.32 -13.00 4.35
N SER A 277 -17.08 -13.24 4.80
CA SER A 277 -16.75 -13.94 6.05
C SER A 277 -15.33 -13.56 6.53
N PHE A 278 -14.84 -14.21 7.60
CA PHE A 278 -13.44 -14.02 8.03
C PHE A 278 -12.43 -14.69 7.10
N GLU A 279 -12.88 -15.63 6.29
CA GLU A 279 -12.05 -16.44 5.38
C GLU A 279 -12.30 -16.12 3.91
N GLU A 280 -13.32 -15.32 3.59
CA GLU A 280 -13.65 -14.94 2.23
C GLU A 280 -14.10 -13.49 2.15
N HIS A 281 -13.71 -12.83 1.07
CA HIS A 281 -14.27 -11.54 0.71
C HIS A 281 -14.37 -11.37 -0.82
N ARG A 282 -15.18 -10.45 -1.25
CA ARG A 282 -15.13 -9.93 -2.61
C ARG A 282 -14.23 -8.69 -2.61
N TRP A 283 -13.47 -8.55 -3.67
CA TRP A 283 -12.56 -7.44 -3.87
C TRP A 283 -12.80 -6.80 -5.23
N GLU A 284 -12.84 -5.50 -5.26
CA GLU A 284 -12.94 -4.69 -6.46
C GLU A 284 -12.05 -3.46 -6.35
N SER A 285 -11.74 -2.87 -7.49
CA SER A 285 -11.01 -1.61 -7.55
C SER A 285 -11.42 -0.82 -8.78
N ALA A 286 -11.32 0.49 -8.67
CA ALA A 286 -11.57 1.40 -9.78
C ALA A 286 -10.57 2.56 -9.72
N ALA A 287 -10.26 3.15 -10.85
CA ALA A 287 -9.47 4.36 -10.91
C ALA A 287 -9.96 5.27 -12.03
N THR A 288 -9.76 6.57 -11.82
CA THR A 288 -10.10 7.62 -12.79
C THR A 288 -9.04 8.71 -12.78
N ASP A 289 -8.91 9.44 -13.86
CA ASP A 289 -8.10 10.65 -13.95
C ASP A 289 -8.97 11.91 -14.17
N ALA A 290 -8.32 13.06 -14.16
CA ALA A 290 -8.97 14.35 -14.38
C ALA A 290 -9.52 14.50 -15.81
N GLU A 291 -9.11 13.67 -16.76
CA GLU A 291 -9.63 13.64 -18.15
C GLU A 291 -10.91 12.79 -18.26
N GLY A 292 -11.31 12.10 -17.18
CA GLY A 292 -12.50 11.25 -17.13
C GLY A 292 -12.27 9.83 -17.65
N ASN A 293 -11.02 9.41 -17.81
CA ASN A 293 -10.70 8.01 -18.11
C ASN A 293 -10.98 7.15 -16.86
N PHE A 294 -12.06 6.39 -16.91
CA PHE A 294 -12.45 5.50 -15.80
C PHE A 294 -12.21 4.04 -16.18
N PHE A 295 -11.64 3.28 -15.26
CA PHE A 295 -11.49 1.84 -15.38
C PHE A 295 -11.80 1.15 -14.06
N ARG A 296 -12.55 0.03 -14.12
CA ARG A 296 -12.88 -0.83 -12.97
C ARG A 296 -12.36 -2.23 -13.19
N SER A 297 -11.90 -2.88 -12.14
CA SER A 297 -11.48 -4.29 -12.20
C SER A 297 -12.66 -5.21 -12.58
N PRO A 298 -12.38 -6.37 -13.22
CA PRO A 298 -13.43 -7.37 -13.47
C PRO A 298 -14.12 -7.79 -12.18
N ARG A 299 -15.45 -7.93 -12.21
CA ARG A 299 -16.30 -8.17 -11.02
C ARG A 299 -16.19 -9.58 -10.41
N VAL A 300 -15.26 -10.40 -10.78
CA VAL A 300 -15.22 -11.83 -10.38
C VAL A 300 -14.26 -12.04 -9.22
N ASN A 301 -14.54 -11.47 -8.08
CA ASN A 301 -13.44 -11.47 -7.14
C ASN A 301 -13.83 -11.94 -5.76
N ARG A 302 -14.36 -13.18 -5.71
CA ARG A 302 -14.43 -13.94 -4.47
C ARG A 302 -13.05 -14.53 -4.17
N ILE A 303 -12.44 -14.05 -3.09
CA ILE A 303 -11.11 -14.48 -2.66
C ILE A 303 -11.27 -15.31 -1.40
N VAL A 304 -10.74 -16.54 -1.45
CA VAL A 304 -10.53 -17.35 -0.25
C VAL A 304 -9.20 -16.92 0.35
N LEU A 305 -9.26 -16.41 1.56
CA LEU A 305 -8.11 -15.80 2.22
C LEU A 305 -7.27 -16.85 2.94
N TRP A 306 -5.98 -16.80 2.72
CA TRP A 306 -5.02 -17.38 3.65
C TRP A 306 -4.57 -16.32 4.67
N ASP A 307 -4.19 -15.16 4.18
CA ASP A 307 -3.86 -13.98 4.98
C ASP A 307 -4.22 -12.70 4.24
N ARG A 308 -5.01 -11.84 4.89
CA ARG A 308 -5.52 -10.61 4.28
C ARG A 308 -4.55 -9.43 4.34
N LEU A 309 -3.56 -9.45 5.27
CA LEU A 309 -2.65 -8.32 5.46
C LEU A 309 -1.74 -8.14 4.26
N GLY A 310 -1.37 -6.90 3.96
CA GLY A 310 -0.58 -6.53 2.80
C GLY A 310 -1.33 -6.60 1.45
N GLY A 311 -2.63 -6.97 1.43
CA GLY A 311 -3.42 -7.04 0.19
C GLY A 311 -3.59 -5.67 -0.47
N GLY A 312 -3.97 -4.64 0.29
CA GLY A 312 -4.08 -3.26 -0.20
C GLY A 312 -2.75 -2.73 -0.72
N ASP A 313 -1.70 -2.88 0.08
CA ASP A 313 -0.35 -2.42 -0.28
C ASP A 313 0.17 -3.13 -1.54
N THR A 314 -0.16 -4.42 -1.71
CA THR A 314 0.13 -5.17 -2.93
C THR A 314 -0.64 -4.62 -4.13
N TRP A 315 -1.90 -4.26 -3.94
CA TRP A 315 -2.69 -3.60 -4.97
C TRP A 315 -2.05 -2.28 -5.40
N ASN A 316 -1.66 -1.43 -4.45
CA ASN A 316 -0.98 -0.17 -4.70
C ASN A 316 0.28 -0.37 -5.55
N GLY A 317 1.10 -1.38 -5.21
CA GLY A 317 2.30 -1.74 -5.98
C GLY A 317 1.99 -2.15 -7.40
N GLY A 318 0.95 -2.95 -7.62
CA GLY A 318 0.48 -3.35 -8.94
C GLY A 318 -0.09 -2.18 -9.75
N PHE A 319 -0.82 -1.28 -9.08
CA PHE A 319 -1.33 -0.06 -9.70
C PHE A 319 -0.19 0.86 -10.16
N TYR A 320 0.78 1.12 -9.31
CA TYR A 320 1.96 1.91 -9.67
C TYR A 320 2.83 1.24 -10.74
N TYR A 321 2.89 -0.09 -10.78
CA TYR A 321 3.55 -0.79 -11.89
C TYR A 321 2.91 -0.43 -13.24
N GLY A 322 1.59 -0.38 -13.32
CA GLY A 322 0.87 0.06 -14.51
C GLY A 322 1.23 1.49 -14.90
N LEU A 323 1.13 2.43 -13.96
CA LEU A 323 1.45 3.84 -14.19
C LEU A 323 2.90 4.06 -14.61
N LEU A 324 3.85 3.43 -13.94
CA LEU A 324 5.28 3.59 -14.23
C LEU A 324 5.70 2.98 -15.56
N THR A 325 5.00 1.95 -16.05
CA THR A 325 5.38 1.21 -17.27
C THR A 325 4.54 1.54 -18.51
N ALA A 326 3.34 2.10 -18.33
CA ALA A 326 2.46 2.49 -19.43
C ALA A 326 2.04 3.98 -19.41
N GLY A 327 2.60 4.77 -18.48
CA GLY A 327 2.34 6.21 -18.35
C GLY A 327 1.21 6.53 -17.37
N PHE A 328 1.12 7.80 -16.99
CA PHE A 328 0.17 8.31 -15.98
C PHE A 328 -1.17 8.74 -16.62
N GLY A 329 -1.66 8.03 -17.61
CA GLY A 329 -2.93 8.24 -18.29
C GLY A 329 -3.70 6.93 -18.44
N ARG A 330 -4.63 6.91 -19.39
CA ARG A 330 -5.58 5.81 -19.60
C ARG A 330 -4.96 4.41 -19.62
N GLU A 331 -3.88 4.21 -20.40
CA GLU A 331 -3.25 2.89 -20.52
C GLU A 331 -2.60 2.44 -19.20
N GLY A 332 -1.95 3.36 -18.50
CA GLY A 332 -1.36 3.07 -17.19
C GLY A 332 -2.41 2.77 -16.12
N ILE A 333 -3.52 3.50 -16.12
CA ILE A 333 -4.65 3.27 -15.19
C ILE A 333 -5.25 1.89 -15.43
N GLU A 334 -5.59 1.56 -16.70
CA GLU A 334 -6.14 0.25 -17.06
C GLU A 334 -5.20 -0.89 -16.66
N LYS A 335 -3.93 -0.80 -17.05
CA LYS A 335 -2.89 -1.78 -16.69
C LYS A 335 -2.70 -1.87 -15.18
N GLY A 336 -2.67 -0.73 -14.49
CA GLY A 336 -2.49 -0.64 -13.05
C GLY A 336 -3.60 -1.33 -12.26
N VAL A 337 -4.86 -1.06 -12.59
CA VAL A 337 -6.02 -1.70 -11.95
C VAL A 337 -5.99 -3.22 -12.15
N LEU A 338 -5.72 -3.68 -13.38
CA LEU A 338 -5.66 -5.12 -13.69
C LEU A 338 -4.52 -5.83 -12.95
N VAL A 339 -3.32 -5.25 -12.98
CA VAL A 339 -2.15 -5.83 -12.30
C VAL A 339 -2.31 -5.79 -10.78
N GLY A 340 -2.82 -4.68 -10.24
CA GLY A 340 -3.10 -4.54 -8.81
C GLY A 340 -4.09 -5.57 -8.31
N ASP A 341 -5.21 -5.74 -9.03
CA ASP A 341 -6.23 -6.73 -8.70
C ASP A 341 -5.68 -8.16 -8.73
N ALA A 342 -4.97 -8.54 -9.78
CA ALA A 342 -4.41 -9.88 -9.89
C ALA A 342 -3.32 -10.16 -8.84
N ALA A 343 -2.43 -9.18 -8.58
CA ALA A 343 -1.37 -9.32 -7.58
C ALA A 343 -1.94 -9.46 -6.17
N THR A 344 -2.95 -8.65 -5.83
CA THR A 344 -3.66 -8.73 -4.55
C THR A 344 -4.31 -10.10 -4.32
N ARG A 345 -5.01 -10.64 -5.32
CA ARG A 345 -5.62 -11.96 -5.22
C ARG A 345 -4.59 -13.06 -4.99
N LEU A 346 -3.46 -12.99 -5.68
CA LEU A 346 -2.35 -13.92 -5.47
C LEU A 346 -1.74 -13.77 -4.08
N LYS A 347 -1.48 -12.54 -3.63
CA LYS A 347 -0.92 -12.29 -2.31
C LYS A 347 -1.82 -12.83 -1.18
N GLN A 348 -3.11 -12.62 -1.25
CA GLN A 348 -4.05 -13.03 -0.20
C GLN A 348 -4.23 -14.56 -0.11
N SER A 349 -3.74 -15.31 -1.09
CA SER A 349 -3.65 -16.77 -1.08
C SER A 349 -2.40 -17.32 -0.39
N MET A 350 -1.55 -16.45 0.18
CA MET A 350 -0.32 -16.85 0.89
C MET A 350 -0.22 -16.17 2.24
N MET A 351 0.58 -16.79 3.13
CA MET A 351 0.84 -16.26 4.48
C MET A 351 1.71 -15.00 4.44
N PHE A 352 1.57 -14.20 5.49
CA PHE A 352 2.32 -12.98 5.79
C PHE A 352 2.01 -11.82 4.82
N ASP A 353 2.60 -10.64 5.11
CA ASP A 353 2.27 -9.39 4.42
C ASP A 353 2.94 -9.25 3.05
N LEU A 354 4.14 -9.83 2.91
CA LEU A 354 4.99 -9.60 1.74
C LEU A 354 4.50 -10.33 0.48
N PRO A 355 4.44 -9.63 -0.67
CA PRO A 355 3.91 -10.19 -1.91
C PRO A 355 4.98 -10.99 -2.67
N ILE A 356 5.15 -12.25 -2.32
CA ILE A 356 6.04 -13.16 -3.06
C ILE A 356 5.36 -13.62 -4.35
N VAL A 357 4.99 -12.68 -5.18
CA VAL A 357 4.26 -12.85 -6.44
C VAL A 357 5.20 -12.59 -7.61
N THR A 358 5.01 -13.31 -8.71
CA THR A 358 5.77 -13.13 -9.95
C THR A 358 4.90 -12.53 -11.06
N LYS A 359 5.54 -11.85 -12.02
CA LYS A 359 4.84 -11.36 -13.21
C LYS A 359 4.16 -12.48 -14.00
N ALA A 360 4.78 -13.65 -14.04
CA ALA A 360 4.22 -14.81 -14.76
C ALA A 360 2.91 -15.30 -14.13
N GLU A 361 2.82 -15.33 -12.79
CA GLU A 361 1.59 -15.67 -12.08
C GLU A 361 0.49 -14.64 -12.33
N VAL A 362 0.81 -13.34 -12.26
CA VAL A 362 -0.14 -12.26 -12.59
C VAL A 362 -0.65 -12.41 -14.02
N GLN A 363 0.23 -12.61 -15.00
CA GLN A 363 -0.18 -12.82 -16.39
C GLN A 363 -1.05 -14.04 -16.59
N SER A 364 -0.73 -15.15 -15.89
CA SER A 364 -1.51 -16.38 -15.96
C SER A 364 -2.91 -16.17 -15.41
N LEU A 365 -3.03 -15.44 -14.29
CA LEU A 365 -4.32 -15.14 -13.68
C LEU A 365 -5.17 -14.22 -14.57
N LEU A 366 -4.59 -13.16 -15.12
CA LEU A 366 -5.28 -12.26 -16.06
C LEU A 366 -5.77 -12.98 -17.31
N LYS A 367 -4.97 -13.92 -17.86
CA LYS A 367 -5.40 -14.75 -18.99
C LYS A 367 -6.55 -15.69 -18.62
N ALA A 368 -6.52 -16.27 -17.42
CA ALA A 368 -7.58 -17.15 -16.94
C ALA A 368 -8.91 -16.39 -16.77
N ASP A 369 -8.86 -15.17 -16.27
CA ASP A 369 -10.04 -14.31 -16.13
C ASP A 369 -10.69 -14.00 -17.48
N MET A 370 -9.89 -13.82 -18.53
CA MET A 370 -10.40 -13.56 -19.90
C MET A 370 -11.08 -14.78 -20.55
N VAL A 371 -10.66 -16.00 -20.20
CA VAL A 371 -11.11 -17.24 -20.89
C VAL A 371 -12.20 -17.97 -20.09
N GLY A 372 -12.60 -17.46 -18.91
CA GLY A 372 -13.61 -18.12 -18.08
C GLY A 372 -13.13 -19.34 -17.31
N GLY A 373 -11.84 -19.35 -16.96
CA GLY A 373 -11.25 -20.20 -15.93
C GLY A 373 -11.05 -21.67 -16.29
N GLY A 374 -9.82 -22.06 -16.56
CA GLY A 374 -9.38 -23.46 -16.58
C GLY A 374 -8.49 -23.77 -15.38
N LYS A 375 -8.97 -24.56 -14.44
CA LYS A 375 -8.19 -25.07 -13.29
C LYS A 375 -7.22 -26.15 -13.77
N ARG A 376 -6.04 -25.81 -14.28
CA ARG A 376 -4.97 -26.77 -14.52
C ARG A 376 -3.76 -26.41 -13.64
N VAL A 377 -3.18 -27.43 -13.00
CA VAL A 377 -1.89 -27.29 -12.32
C VAL A 377 -0.84 -26.92 -13.35
N SER A 378 -0.15 -25.78 -13.18
CA SER A 378 1.01 -25.45 -14.00
C SER A 378 2.15 -26.41 -13.65
N ARG A 379 2.74 -27.05 -14.64
CA ARG A 379 3.89 -27.91 -14.53
C ARG A 379 5.13 -27.19 -15.04
#